data_103f3e79270a8fff34b8c3f73d0c5850
#
_entry.id   103f3e79270a8fff34b8c3f73d0c5850
#
_cell.length_a   1.000
_cell.length_b   1.000
_cell.length_c   1.000
_cell.angle_alpha   90.00
_cell.angle_beta   90.00
_cell.angle_gamma   90.00
#
_symmetry.space_group_name_H-M   'P 1'
#
loop_
_entity.id
_entity.type
_entity.pdbx_description
1 polymer ?
#
loop_
_entity_poly.entity_id
_entity_poly.type
_entity_poly.pdbx_seq_one_letter_code
_entity_poly.pdbx_strand_id
1 'polypeptide(L)'
;MPRHTFRILALALGAALLPAAARAQKVSISPTIGVYIPTTELLKAANGEEFKQEVGLAVGGRLGVQVSPRFGILTTVTYVPSDLKIDLATGQQVKNNANLLFGSLRATYFLLPITSPVWFSLSGGGSYVRRSGDAYQDAQDKDDIGGVAGATLGFRLGSMLSFYVAADDYIYGTRIDETTLEADKKTQNDVHLAVGFGIPLGR
;
A
#
# COMPACT_ATOMS: atom_id res chain seq x y z
N MET A 1 -26.40 -0.37 15.81
CA MET A 1 -25.51 -1.37 16.45
C MET A 1 -24.26 -0.65 16.92
N PRO A 2 -23.80 -0.81 18.17
CA PRO A 2 -22.70 -0.01 18.72
C PRO A 2 -21.38 -0.38 18.03
N ARG A 3 -20.68 0.63 17.54
CA ARG A 3 -19.36 0.53 16.85
C ARG A 3 -18.28 -0.21 17.65
N HIS A 4 -18.42 -0.34 18.95
CA HIS A 4 -17.48 -1.01 19.84
C HIS A 4 -17.53 -2.55 19.72
N THR A 5 -18.68 -3.13 19.45
CA THR A 5 -18.85 -4.61 19.33
C THR A 5 -18.11 -5.17 18.10
N PHE A 6 -18.07 -4.39 17.00
CA PHE A 6 -17.36 -4.80 15.78
C PHE A 6 -15.84 -4.80 15.96
N ARG A 7 -15.31 -3.86 16.74
CA ARG A 7 -13.86 -3.75 17.03
C ARG A 7 -13.36 -4.90 17.91
N ILE A 8 -14.16 -5.32 18.88
CA ILE A 8 -13.83 -6.45 19.78
C ILE A 8 -13.90 -7.78 19.02
N LEU A 9 -14.87 -7.94 18.13
CA LEU A 9 -15.02 -9.16 17.32
C LEU A 9 -13.85 -9.31 16.32
N ALA A 10 -13.41 -8.23 15.70
CA ALA A 10 -12.25 -8.23 14.78
C ALA A 10 -10.94 -8.56 15.51
N LEU A 11 -10.73 -8.03 16.73
CA LEU A 11 -9.58 -8.35 17.57
C LEU A 11 -9.60 -9.79 18.08
N ALA A 12 -10.77 -10.30 18.47
CA ALA A 12 -10.94 -11.68 18.94
C ALA A 12 -10.76 -12.71 17.81
N LEU A 13 -11.22 -12.40 16.59
CA LEU A 13 -11.02 -13.26 15.42
C LEU A 13 -9.55 -13.29 15.00
N GLY A 14 -8.84 -12.17 15.08
CA GLY A 14 -7.39 -12.08 14.86
C GLY A 14 -6.57 -12.87 15.88
N ALA A 15 -6.97 -12.84 17.15
CA ALA A 15 -6.30 -13.56 18.23
C ALA A 15 -6.58 -15.08 18.22
N ALA A 16 -7.76 -15.50 17.77
CA ALA A 16 -8.13 -16.92 17.71
C ALA A 16 -7.47 -17.70 16.56
N LEU A 17 -6.99 -17.01 15.51
CA LEU A 17 -6.27 -17.61 14.38
C LEU A 17 -4.77 -17.85 14.67
N LEU A 18 -4.23 -17.26 15.74
CA LEU A 18 -2.80 -17.33 16.07
C LEU A 18 -2.31 -18.71 16.59
N PRO A 19 -3.03 -19.50 17.39
CA PRO A 19 -2.45 -20.73 17.97
C PRO A 19 -2.51 -21.97 17.06
N ALA A 20 -3.42 -22.04 16.10
CA ALA A 20 -3.52 -23.22 15.19
C ALA A 20 -2.47 -23.19 14.08
N ALA A 21 -1.97 -22.02 13.74
CA ALA A 21 -1.04 -21.76 12.65
C ALA A 21 0.45 -21.89 13.05
N ALA A 22 0.77 -21.88 14.33
CA ALA A 22 2.13 -21.70 14.82
C ALA A 22 3.11 -22.88 14.58
N ARG A 23 2.62 -24.03 14.12
CA ARG A 23 3.48 -25.22 13.96
C ARG A 23 4.00 -25.49 12.54
N ALA A 24 3.52 -24.78 11.51
CA ALA A 24 3.94 -24.99 10.12
C ALA A 24 4.11 -23.69 9.29
N GLN A 25 3.80 -22.53 9.84
CA GLN A 25 3.81 -21.28 9.08
C GLN A 25 5.16 -20.58 9.21
N LYS A 26 5.76 -20.30 8.05
CA LYS A 26 6.96 -19.46 8.00
C LYS A 26 6.49 -18.00 7.96
N VAL A 27 6.76 -17.28 9.02
CA VAL A 27 6.53 -15.83 9.10
C VAL A 27 7.80 -15.13 8.67
N SER A 28 7.66 -14.05 7.92
CA SER A 28 8.79 -13.20 7.52
C SER A 28 8.43 -11.73 7.72
N ILE A 29 9.42 -10.96 8.15
CA ILE A 29 9.34 -9.49 8.18
C ILE A 29 10.32 -8.94 7.15
N SER A 30 9.94 -7.85 6.50
CA SER A 30 10.75 -7.29 5.43
C SER A 30 10.68 -5.77 5.43
N PRO A 31 11.72 -5.07 5.84
CA PRO A 31 11.85 -3.64 5.57
C PRO A 31 11.94 -3.39 4.07
N THR A 32 11.31 -2.30 3.61
CA THR A 32 11.24 -1.92 2.20
C THR A 32 11.57 -0.47 2.00
N ILE A 33 12.21 -0.20 0.88
CA ILE A 33 12.41 1.14 0.35
C ILE A 33 12.08 1.13 -1.15
N GLY A 34 11.52 2.21 -1.66
CA GLY A 34 11.09 2.24 -3.06
C GLY A 34 10.67 3.61 -3.53
N VAL A 35 9.95 3.63 -4.64
CA VAL A 35 9.43 4.82 -5.30
C VAL A 35 7.92 4.68 -5.44
N TYR A 36 7.21 5.72 -5.05
CA TYR A 36 5.79 5.94 -5.29
C TYR A 36 5.63 6.72 -6.61
N ILE A 37 4.79 6.23 -7.49
CA ILE A 37 4.52 6.81 -8.81
C ILE A 37 3.00 6.96 -8.96
N PRO A 38 2.44 8.18 -8.80
CA PRO A 38 1.03 8.45 -9.11
C PRO A 38 0.84 8.36 -10.62
N THR A 39 -0.06 7.52 -11.08
CA THR A 39 -0.33 7.35 -12.52
C THR A 39 -1.55 8.13 -12.99
N THR A 40 -2.36 8.64 -12.04
CA THR A 40 -3.58 9.38 -12.33
C THR A 40 -3.46 10.82 -11.80
N GLU A 41 -3.86 11.79 -12.61
CA GLU A 41 -4.01 13.19 -12.16
C GLU A 41 -5.18 13.30 -11.18
N LEU A 42 -4.95 13.96 -10.04
CA LEU A 42 -5.96 14.11 -8.99
C LEU A 42 -7.18 14.89 -9.46
N LEU A 43 -6.98 16.08 -10.08
CA LEU A 43 -8.05 16.96 -10.56
C LEU A 43 -7.52 17.86 -11.69
N LYS A 44 -8.39 18.11 -12.69
CA LYS A 44 -8.31 19.29 -13.56
C LYS A 44 -9.48 20.18 -13.22
N ALA A 45 -9.21 21.34 -12.66
CA ALA A 45 -10.25 22.33 -12.40
C ALA A 45 -10.69 22.99 -13.70
N ALA A 46 -11.94 23.43 -13.78
CA ALA A 46 -12.50 24.09 -14.96
C ALA A 46 -11.77 25.39 -15.35
N ASN A 47 -11.03 25.99 -14.44
CA ASN A 47 -10.19 27.17 -14.64
C ASN A 47 -8.78 26.86 -15.21
N GLY A 48 -8.47 25.60 -15.51
CA GLY A 48 -7.18 25.15 -16.06
C GLY A 48 -6.11 24.85 -15.02
N GLU A 49 -6.42 24.86 -13.73
CA GLU A 49 -5.50 24.43 -12.67
C GLU A 49 -5.40 22.90 -12.64
N GLU A 50 -4.16 22.38 -12.54
CA GLU A 50 -3.88 20.95 -12.47
C GLU A 50 -3.29 20.60 -11.11
N PHE A 51 -3.93 19.63 -10.43
CA PHE A 51 -3.48 19.10 -9.14
C PHE A 51 -2.81 17.74 -9.37
N LYS A 52 -1.50 17.67 -9.10
CA LYS A 52 -0.70 16.44 -9.29
C LYS A 52 0.04 16.07 -8.01
N GLN A 53 -0.11 14.82 -7.59
CA GLN A 53 0.75 14.25 -6.57
C GLN A 53 2.15 14.03 -7.17
N GLU A 54 3.20 14.41 -6.44
CA GLU A 54 4.57 14.19 -6.90
C GLU A 54 5.03 12.73 -6.71
N VAL A 55 5.90 12.28 -7.58
CA VAL A 55 6.67 11.04 -7.36
C VAL A 55 7.47 11.19 -6.06
N GLY A 56 7.39 10.20 -5.19
CA GLY A 56 7.97 10.27 -3.85
C GLY A 56 8.76 9.03 -3.46
N LEU A 57 9.59 9.17 -2.44
CA LEU A 57 10.24 8.05 -1.78
C LEU A 57 9.17 7.26 -1.00
N ALA A 58 9.17 5.93 -1.12
CA ALA A 58 8.30 5.03 -0.36
C ALA A 58 9.13 4.23 0.63
N VAL A 59 8.83 4.35 1.92
CA VAL A 59 9.49 3.56 2.98
C VAL A 59 8.45 2.77 3.76
N GLY A 60 8.77 1.52 4.09
CA GLY A 60 7.76 0.71 4.75
C GLY A 60 8.25 -0.66 5.19
N GLY A 61 7.28 -1.56 5.38
CA GLY A 61 7.53 -2.92 5.76
C GLY A 61 6.46 -3.87 5.27
N ARG A 62 6.85 -5.13 5.16
CA ARG A 62 5.98 -6.24 4.80
C ARG A 62 6.04 -7.32 5.87
N LEU A 63 4.90 -7.89 6.20
CA LEU A 63 4.76 -9.08 7.03
C LEU A 63 4.16 -10.18 6.15
N GLY A 64 4.93 -11.22 5.90
CA GLY A 64 4.49 -12.39 5.13
C GLY A 64 4.24 -13.59 6.04
N VAL A 65 3.11 -14.27 5.82
CA VAL A 65 2.78 -15.54 6.47
C VAL A 65 2.59 -16.59 5.39
N GLN A 66 3.48 -17.55 5.28
CA GLN A 66 3.35 -18.66 4.34
C GLN A 66 2.44 -19.74 4.91
N VAL A 67 1.31 -19.95 4.26
CA VAL A 67 0.28 -20.94 4.67
C VAL A 67 0.55 -22.31 4.04
N SER A 68 1.09 -22.32 2.82
CA SER A 68 1.47 -23.53 2.08
C SER A 68 2.66 -23.23 1.16
N PRO A 69 3.27 -24.24 0.49
CA PRO A 69 4.37 -23.99 -0.44
C PRO A 69 4.07 -23.00 -1.57
N ARG A 70 2.78 -22.83 -1.91
CA ARG A 70 2.33 -21.93 -3.00
C ARG A 70 1.44 -20.80 -2.56
N PHE A 71 0.96 -20.79 -1.31
CA PHE A 71 0.05 -19.76 -0.81
C PHE A 71 0.56 -19.09 0.44
N GLY A 72 0.34 -17.79 0.53
CA GLY A 72 0.65 -16.97 1.68
C GLY A 72 -0.33 -15.81 1.86
N ILE A 73 -0.18 -15.14 2.97
CA ILE A 73 -0.83 -13.87 3.30
C ILE A 73 0.26 -12.83 3.43
N LEU A 74 0.06 -11.67 2.83
CA LEU A 74 0.99 -10.55 2.85
C LEU A 74 0.27 -9.31 3.37
N THR A 75 0.81 -8.73 4.45
CA THR A 75 0.41 -7.41 4.94
C THR A 75 1.52 -6.41 4.65
N THR A 76 1.17 -5.23 4.17
CA THR A 76 2.15 -4.15 3.93
C THR A 76 1.70 -2.86 4.59
N VAL A 77 2.68 -2.08 5.05
CA VAL A 77 2.51 -0.69 5.45
C VAL A 77 3.61 0.12 4.78
N THR A 78 3.23 1.18 4.07
CA THR A 78 4.17 2.04 3.33
C THR A 78 3.82 3.50 3.58
N TYR A 79 4.80 4.28 3.99
CA TYR A 79 4.71 5.73 4.14
C TYR A 79 5.43 6.42 2.99
N VAL A 80 4.78 7.43 2.41
CA VAL A 80 5.28 8.21 1.28
C VAL A 80 5.25 9.68 1.67
N PRO A 81 6.39 10.26 2.08
CA PRO A 81 6.52 11.73 2.14
C PRO A 81 6.49 12.26 0.71
N SER A 82 5.51 13.09 0.39
CA SER A 82 5.32 13.65 -0.93
C SER A 82 4.72 15.04 -0.83
N ASP A 83 4.73 15.77 -1.96
CA ASP A 83 4.15 17.10 -2.10
C ASP A 83 3.03 17.08 -3.15
N LEU A 84 2.03 17.93 -2.94
CA LEU A 84 1.02 18.24 -3.94
C LEU A 84 1.48 19.47 -4.73
N LYS A 85 1.64 19.31 -6.03
CA LYS A 85 1.88 20.43 -6.96
C LYS A 85 0.55 20.98 -7.47
N ILE A 86 0.43 22.29 -7.37
CA ILE A 86 -0.68 23.06 -7.93
C ILE A 86 -0.09 23.98 -9.00
N ASP A 87 -0.39 23.67 -10.26
CA ASP A 87 -0.04 24.53 -11.38
C ASP A 87 -1.18 25.55 -11.57
N LEU A 88 -0.92 26.82 -11.16
CA LEU A 88 -1.89 27.91 -11.30
C LEU A 88 -1.97 28.38 -12.76
N ALA A 89 -3.13 28.84 -13.19
CA ALA A 89 -3.35 29.42 -14.53
C ALA A 89 -2.40 30.60 -14.86
N THR A 90 -1.77 31.22 -13.84
CA THR A 90 -0.77 32.27 -13.96
C THR A 90 0.65 31.78 -14.26
N GLY A 91 0.85 30.45 -14.35
CA GLY A 91 2.16 29.82 -14.52
C GLY A 91 3.01 29.73 -13.24
N GLN A 92 2.44 30.10 -12.09
CA GLN A 92 3.07 29.89 -10.78
C GLN A 92 2.80 28.48 -10.26
N GLN A 93 3.82 27.88 -9.62
CA GLN A 93 3.71 26.58 -8.97
C GLN A 93 3.71 26.76 -7.46
N VAL A 94 2.73 26.17 -6.79
CA VAL A 94 2.68 26.09 -5.33
C VAL A 94 2.84 24.62 -4.92
N LYS A 95 3.68 24.36 -3.91
CA LYS A 95 3.89 23.04 -3.33
C LYS A 95 3.40 23.02 -1.90
N ASN A 96 2.56 22.07 -1.57
CA ASN A 96 2.08 21.82 -0.21
C ASN A 96 2.42 20.38 0.19
N ASN A 97 2.81 20.21 1.44
CA ASN A 97 3.12 18.88 1.99
C ASN A 97 1.88 17.96 1.92
N ALA A 98 2.04 16.79 1.32
CA ALA A 98 0.97 15.84 1.01
C ALA A 98 1.44 14.40 1.23
N ASN A 99 1.52 13.99 2.50
CA ASN A 99 1.99 12.65 2.87
C ASN A 99 0.90 11.60 2.70
N LEU A 100 1.31 10.39 2.29
CA LEU A 100 0.43 9.24 2.10
C LEU A 100 0.88 8.07 2.97
N LEU A 101 -0.09 7.38 3.56
CA LEU A 101 0.11 6.11 4.26
C LEU A 101 -0.74 5.04 3.59
N PHE A 102 -0.09 4.01 3.06
CA PHE A 102 -0.72 2.87 2.45
C PHE A 102 -0.67 1.67 3.39
N GLY A 103 -1.80 1.02 3.60
CA GLY A 103 -1.92 -0.27 4.25
C GLY A 103 -2.53 -1.29 3.31
N SER A 104 -2.13 -2.57 3.37
CA SER A 104 -2.82 -3.60 2.59
C SER A 104 -2.78 -4.97 3.26
N LEU A 105 -3.81 -5.78 2.92
CA LEU A 105 -3.89 -7.19 3.24
C LEU A 105 -4.20 -7.96 1.97
N ARG A 106 -3.33 -8.94 1.61
CA ARG A 106 -3.35 -9.62 0.31
C ARG A 106 -3.21 -11.13 0.46
N ALA A 107 -3.86 -11.88 -0.42
CA ALA A 107 -3.49 -13.25 -0.70
C ALA A 107 -2.31 -13.26 -1.68
N THR A 108 -1.36 -14.15 -1.48
CA THR A 108 -0.17 -14.31 -2.33
C THR A 108 -0.11 -15.71 -2.90
N TYR A 109 0.14 -15.82 -4.21
CA TYR A 109 0.38 -17.07 -4.90
C TYR A 109 1.81 -17.12 -5.45
N PHE A 110 2.59 -18.14 -5.06
CA PHE A 110 3.95 -18.35 -5.51
C PHE A 110 3.96 -19.21 -6.77
N LEU A 111 4.25 -18.61 -7.92
CA LEU A 111 4.44 -19.32 -9.18
C LEU A 111 5.74 -20.15 -9.12
N LEU A 112 6.80 -19.52 -8.62
CA LEU A 112 8.03 -20.20 -8.24
C LEU A 112 8.09 -20.24 -6.70
N PRO A 113 8.20 -21.43 -6.09
CA PRO A 113 8.13 -21.57 -4.64
C PRO A 113 9.15 -20.71 -3.92
N ILE A 114 8.77 -20.15 -2.78
CA ILE A 114 9.66 -19.30 -1.94
C ILE A 114 10.88 -20.08 -1.42
N THR A 115 10.83 -21.40 -1.48
CA THR A 115 11.97 -22.28 -1.13
C THR A 115 13.04 -22.37 -2.20
N SER A 116 12.74 -21.95 -3.44
CA SER A 116 13.68 -21.93 -4.55
C SER A 116 14.72 -20.81 -4.38
N PRO A 117 15.93 -20.94 -4.98
CA PRO A 117 16.92 -19.85 -4.99
C PRO A 117 16.37 -18.55 -5.57
N VAL A 118 15.57 -18.66 -6.62
CA VAL A 118 14.78 -17.56 -7.20
C VAL A 118 13.31 -17.91 -7.05
N TRP A 119 12.50 -16.99 -6.55
CA TRP A 119 11.07 -17.17 -6.40
C TRP A 119 10.30 -16.00 -7.03
N PHE A 120 9.09 -16.29 -7.47
CA PHE A 120 8.21 -15.30 -8.07
C PHE A 120 6.79 -15.49 -7.55
N SER A 121 6.15 -14.39 -7.17
CA SER A 121 4.78 -14.41 -6.66
C SER A 121 3.94 -13.29 -7.21
N LEU A 122 2.64 -13.57 -7.29
CA LEU A 122 1.58 -12.59 -7.52
C LEU A 122 0.76 -12.44 -6.24
N SER A 123 0.27 -11.25 -5.99
CA SER A 123 -0.57 -10.96 -4.82
C SER A 123 -1.73 -10.05 -5.18
N GLY A 124 -2.84 -10.18 -4.45
CA GLY A 124 -4.00 -9.31 -4.62
C GLY A 124 -4.84 -9.27 -3.36
N GLY A 125 -5.50 -8.13 -3.12
CA GLY A 125 -6.30 -7.95 -1.92
C GLY A 125 -6.84 -6.56 -1.73
N GLY A 126 -7.20 -6.25 -0.47
CA GLY A 126 -7.70 -4.93 -0.07
C GLY A 126 -6.59 -3.98 0.33
N SER A 127 -6.80 -2.70 0.09
CA SER A 127 -5.93 -1.62 0.50
C SER A 127 -6.68 -0.52 1.25
N TYR A 128 -5.94 0.18 2.08
CA TYR A 128 -6.35 1.38 2.79
C TYR A 128 -5.33 2.47 2.54
N VAL A 129 -5.77 3.65 2.18
CA VAL A 129 -4.93 4.80 1.90
C VAL A 129 -5.38 5.96 2.79
N ARG A 130 -4.42 6.55 3.51
CA ARG A 130 -4.66 7.74 4.33
C ARG A 130 -3.79 8.88 3.88
N ARG A 131 -4.42 10.05 3.69
CA ARG A 131 -3.76 11.30 3.34
C ARG A 131 -3.54 12.15 4.58
N SER A 132 -2.42 12.85 4.62
CA SER A 132 -2.08 13.78 5.70
C SER A 132 -1.14 14.89 5.18
N GLY A 133 -0.98 15.95 5.95
CA GLY A 133 -0.18 17.12 5.57
C GLY A 133 -1.04 18.34 5.29
N ASP A 134 -0.37 19.46 5.02
CA ASP A 134 -1.03 20.77 4.89
C ASP A 134 -1.99 20.81 3.69
N ALA A 135 -1.68 20.08 2.61
CA ALA A 135 -2.52 19.99 1.43
C ALA A 135 -3.91 19.35 1.70
N TYR A 136 -4.04 18.59 2.78
CA TYR A 136 -5.26 17.86 3.12
C TYR A 136 -5.91 18.34 4.44
N GLN A 137 -5.52 19.50 5.00
CA GLN A 137 -6.04 19.96 6.30
C GLN A 137 -7.55 20.15 6.25
N ASP A 138 -8.08 20.73 5.18
CA ASP A 138 -9.49 21.05 5.00
C ASP A 138 -10.29 19.95 4.27
N ALA A 139 -9.64 18.87 3.85
CA ALA A 139 -10.33 17.75 3.20
C ALA A 139 -11.21 16.99 4.20
N GLN A 140 -12.48 16.78 3.84
CA GLN A 140 -13.45 16.06 4.68
C GLN A 140 -13.13 14.56 4.74
N ASP A 141 -12.74 13.97 3.62
CA ASP A 141 -12.37 12.55 3.52
C ASP A 141 -10.86 12.40 3.27
N LYS A 142 -10.15 11.91 4.30
CA LYS A 142 -8.70 11.66 4.26
C LYS A 142 -8.36 10.18 4.07
N ASP A 143 -9.37 9.33 4.12
CA ASP A 143 -9.23 7.87 4.17
C ASP A 143 -9.97 7.22 3.00
N ASP A 144 -9.26 6.40 2.21
CA ASP A 144 -9.84 5.65 1.10
C ASP A 144 -9.62 4.16 1.27
N ILE A 145 -10.59 3.37 0.79
CA ILE A 145 -10.50 1.91 0.70
C ILE A 145 -10.48 1.53 -0.78
N GLY A 146 -9.60 0.60 -1.13
CA GLY A 146 -9.45 0.14 -2.50
C GLY A 146 -8.96 -1.29 -2.61
N GLY A 147 -8.48 -1.61 -3.80
CA GLY A 147 -7.81 -2.85 -4.14
C GLY A 147 -6.31 -2.65 -4.35
N VAL A 148 -5.57 -3.74 -4.29
CA VAL A 148 -4.16 -3.77 -4.63
C VAL A 148 -3.82 -5.08 -5.34
N ALA A 149 -3.06 -4.98 -6.42
CA ALA A 149 -2.43 -6.11 -7.09
C ALA A 149 -0.91 -5.92 -7.09
N GLY A 150 -0.15 -7.01 -7.02
CA GLY A 150 1.30 -6.90 -7.00
C GLY A 150 2.02 -8.13 -7.50
N ALA A 151 3.26 -7.91 -7.95
CA ALA A 151 4.20 -8.94 -8.35
C ALA A 151 5.50 -8.77 -7.56
N THR A 152 6.11 -9.88 -7.14
CA THR A 152 7.37 -9.87 -6.41
C THR A 152 8.31 -10.94 -6.96
N LEU A 153 9.53 -10.51 -7.32
CA LEU A 153 10.64 -11.39 -7.70
C LEU A 153 11.67 -11.37 -6.57
N GLY A 154 12.02 -12.52 -6.04
CA GLY A 154 12.94 -12.62 -4.93
C GLY A 154 14.07 -13.62 -5.14
N PHE A 155 15.17 -13.39 -4.43
CA PHE A 155 16.40 -14.15 -4.45
C PHE A 155 16.77 -14.55 -3.04
N ARG A 156 17.01 -15.84 -2.80
CA ARG A 156 17.47 -16.32 -1.49
C ARG A 156 18.96 -16.10 -1.34
N LEU A 157 19.33 -15.39 -0.29
CA LEU A 157 20.71 -15.11 0.10
C LEU A 157 21.09 -16.00 1.30
N GLY A 158 21.02 -17.33 1.09
CA GLY A 158 21.22 -18.30 2.15
C GLY A 158 19.92 -18.73 2.87
N SER A 159 20.04 -19.19 4.13
CA SER A 159 18.91 -19.72 4.88
C SER A 159 18.11 -18.66 5.66
N MET A 160 18.72 -17.52 5.94
CA MET A 160 18.17 -16.50 6.87
C MET A 160 17.81 -15.17 6.20
N LEU A 161 18.12 -15.01 4.92
CA LEU A 161 17.90 -13.73 4.24
C LEU A 161 17.42 -13.97 2.81
N SER A 162 16.53 -13.14 2.33
CA SER A 162 16.18 -13.01 0.93
C SER A 162 16.18 -11.53 0.52
N PHE A 163 16.55 -11.26 -0.72
CA PHE A 163 16.38 -9.97 -1.37
C PHE A 163 15.20 -10.05 -2.33
N TYR A 164 14.44 -8.98 -2.52
CA TYR A 164 13.39 -8.97 -3.53
C TYR A 164 13.17 -7.58 -4.13
N VAL A 165 12.59 -7.61 -5.33
CA VAL A 165 12.03 -6.46 -6.03
C VAL A 165 10.53 -6.69 -6.16
N ALA A 166 9.73 -5.66 -5.93
CA ALA A 166 8.28 -5.72 -6.00
C ALA A 166 7.71 -4.54 -6.76
N ALA A 167 6.64 -4.80 -7.47
CA ALA A 167 5.77 -3.80 -8.08
C ALA A 167 4.34 -4.03 -7.56
N ASP A 168 3.76 -3.01 -6.97
CA ASP A 168 2.41 -3.02 -6.42
C ASP A 168 1.60 -1.89 -7.04
N ASP A 169 0.38 -2.19 -7.49
CA ASP A 169 -0.57 -1.27 -8.08
C ASP A 169 -1.78 -1.13 -7.16
N TYR A 170 -1.98 0.08 -6.62
CA TYR A 170 -3.06 0.44 -5.72
C TYR A 170 -4.15 1.17 -6.50
N ILE A 171 -5.37 0.62 -6.47
CA ILE A 171 -6.54 1.17 -7.15
C ILE A 171 -7.60 1.51 -6.12
N TYR A 172 -7.96 2.79 -6.00
CA TYR A 172 -8.93 3.25 -5.01
C TYR A 172 -9.73 4.44 -5.52
N GLY A 173 -10.91 4.66 -4.92
CA GLY A 173 -11.77 5.77 -5.31
C GLY A 173 -11.62 6.93 -4.34
N THR A 174 -11.24 8.08 -4.83
CA THR A 174 -11.12 9.33 -4.07
C THR A 174 -12.36 10.19 -4.30
N ARG A 175 -12.94 10.74 -3.21
CA ARG A 175 -13.87 11.86 -3.24
C ARG A 175 -13.14 13.08 -2.71
N ILE A 176 -13.12 14.11 -3.53
CA ILE A 176 -12.68 15.44 -3.09
C ILE A 176 -13.94 16.30 -3.08
N ASP A 177 -14.59 16.41 -1.92
CA ASP A 177 -15.72 17.31 -1.73
C ASP A 177 -15.18 18.73 -1.52
N GLU A 178 -15.03 19.48 -2.60
CA GLU A 178 -14.95 20.93 -2.51
C GLU A 178 -16.38 21.50 -2.61
N THR A 179 -16.73 22.41 -1.71
CA THR A 179 -18.06 22.99 -1.48
C THR A 179 -18.72 23.64 -2.71
N THR A 180 -18.11 23.63 -3.88
CA THR A 180 -18.60 24.30 -5.10
C THR A 180 -18.60 23.41 -6.35
N LEU A 181 -18.07 22.19 -6.31
CA LEU A 181 -18.07 21.26 -7.44
C LEU A 181 -18.54 19.90 -6.92
N GLU A 182 -19.64 19.37 -7.45
CA GLU A 182 -19.99 17.96 -7.34
C GLU A 182 -18.88 17.17 -8.02
N ALA A 183 -17.83 16.81 -7.28
CA ALA A 183 -16.75 16.01 -7.83
C ALA A 183 -17.20 14.56 -7.88
N ASP A 184 -17.40 14.03 -9.06
CA ASP A 184 -17.57 12.60 -9.31
C ASP A 184 -16.42 11.82 -8.67
N LYS A 185 -16.76 10.67 -8.07
CA LYS A 185 -15.78 9.75 -7.49
C LYS A 185 -14.77 9.34 -8.56
N LYS A 186 -13.54 9.85 -8.47
CA LYS A 186 -12.47 9.54 -9.43
C LYS A 186 -11.66 8.34 -8.95
N THR A 187 -11.44 7.38 -9.84
CA THR A 187 -10.55 6.25 -9.57
C THR A 187 -9.10 6.73 -9.66
N GLN A 188 -8.35 6.52 -8.59
CA GLN A 188 -6.90 6.74 -8.51
C GLN A 188 -6.17 5.43 -8.72
N ASN A 189 -5.03 5.51 -9.38
CA ASN A 189 -4.14 4.39 -9.60
C ASN A 189 -2.70 4.81 -9.28
N ASP A 190 -2.08 4.13 -8.31
CA ASP A 190 -0.76 4.47 -7.79
C ASP A 190 0.14 3.24 -7.82
N VAL A 191 1.29 3.37 -8.47
CA VAL A 191 2.27 2.28 -8.58
C VAL A 191 3.40 2.48 -7.58
N HIS A 192 3.71 1.43 -6.82
CA HIS A 192 4.87 1.37 -5.93
C HIS A 192 5.89 0.38 -6.49
N LEU A 193 7.10 0.85 -6.73
CA LEU A 193 8.25 -0.01 -7.03
C LEU A 193 9.16 -0.04 -5.80
N ALA A 194 9.39 -1.23 -5.25
CA ALA A 194 10.13 -1.36 -4.00
C ALA A 194 11.16 -2.48 -4.05
N VAL A 195 12.21 -2.32 -3.28
CA VAL A 195 13.17 -3.37 -2.94
C VAL A 195 13.13 -3.62 -1.44
N GLY A 196 13.49 -4.83 -1.02
CA GLY A 196 13.50 -5.17 0.39
C GLY A 196 14.27 -6.44 0.70
N PHE A 197 14.44 -6.66 2.01
CA PHE A 197 15.07 -7.85 2.54
C PHE A 197 14.08 -8.63 3.39
N GLY A 198 13.85 -9.89 3.05
CA GLY A 198 12.99 -10.80 3.81
C GLY A 198 13.80 -11.55 4.88
N ILE A 199 13.39 -11.41 6.12
CA ILE A 199 13.98 -12.06 7.29
C ILE A 199 12.93 -13.03 7.84
N PRO A 200 13.16 -14.37 7.77
CA PRO A 200 12.24 -15.33 8.34
C PRO A 200 12.27 -15.23 9.88
N LEU A 201 11.10 -15.22 10.49
CA LEU A 201 10.89 -15.24 11.93
C LEU A 201 10.55 -16.70 12.33
N GLY A 202 11.48 -17.35 12.98
CA GLY A 202 11.35 -18.75 13.43
C GLY A 202 12.12 -19.74 12.52
N ARG A 203 12.60 -20.77 13.17
CA ARG A 203 13.27 -21.96 12.58
C ARG A 203 12.27 -23.09 12.41
#